data_cc13f8b25631af04504b2bd1861479dc
#
_entry.id   cc13f8b25631af04504b2bd1861479dc
#
_cell.length_a   1.000
_cell.length_b   1.000
_cell.length_c   1.000
_cell.angle_alpha   90.00
_cell.angle_beta   90.00
_cell.angle_gamma   90.00
#
_symmetry.space_group_name_H-M   'P 1'
#
loop_
_entity.id
_entity.type
_entity.pdbx_description
1 polymer ?
#
loop_
_entity_poly.entity_id
_entity_poly.type
_entity_poly.pdbx_seq_one_letter_code
_entity_poly.pdbx_strand_id
1 'polypeptide(L)'
;MPQQPARICILGGGFGGLYTALRLSQLPWTKAEKPEIVLVDQRDRFVFSPLLYELVTGELQSWEVAPPYEELLENTGVRFCQKAVANVDIESKQVQLQDGESLNYDRLVLAMGGETPLDLVPGAADYALPFRTIGDAYRLEEQLRQLEESDRDKVRIAIVGAGYSGVELACKLADRLGDRVRLRLVEQTDQILRSSPTHNREAADKALQSRGVWLDLETTVDAIAEDTISLSYKGATDTIPVDLVLWTVGTRVNEV
;
A
#
# COMPACT_ATOMS: atom_id res chain seq x y z
N MET A 1 27.14 -6.54 38.17
CA MET A 1 25.70 -6.40 37.81
C MET A 1 25.50 -7.18 36.55
N PRO A 2 24.45 -7.98 36.39
CA PRO A 2 24.18 -8.62 35.09
C PRO A 2 23.99 -7.52 34.04
N GLN A 3 24.74 -7.61 32.96
CA GLN A 3 24.65 -6.68 31.85
C GLN A 3 23.22 -6.84 31.25
N GLN A 4 22.49 -5.75 31.08
CA GLN A 4 21.19 -5.80 30.41
C GLN A 4 21.39 -6.33 29.00
N PRO A 5 20.49 -7.19 28.49
CA PRO A 5 20.59 -7.67 27.12
C PRO A 5 20.52 -6.49 26.14
N ALA A 6 21.32 -6.56 25.08
CA ALA A 6 21.27 -5.57 24.04
C ALA A 6 19.84 -5.50 23.44
N ARG A 7 19.35 -4.29 23.17
CA ARG A 7 18.02 -4.08 22.59
C ARG A 7 18.09 -3.75 21.10
N ILE A 8 17.35 -4.51 20.30
CA ILE A 8 17.15 -4.25 18.88
C ILE A 8 15.72 -3.70 18.72
N CYS A 9 15.60 -2.43 18.33
CA CYS A 9 14.32 -1.82 17.98
C CYS A 9 14.11 -1.92 16.45
N ILE A 10 12.95 -2.38 16.06
CA ILE A 10 12.51 -2.48 14.64
C ILE A 10 11.28 -1.60 14.51
N LEU A 11 11.38 -0.54 13.70
CA LEU A 11 10.30 0.42 13.49
C LEU A 11 9.57 0.10 12.20
N GLY A 12 8.28 -0.17 12.33
CA GLY A 12 7.39 -0.59 11.24
C GLY A 12 7.23 -2.11 11.16
N GLY A 13 5.99 -2.58 11.29
CA GLY A 13 5.61 -3.99 11.27
C GLY A 13 5.24 -4.54 9.89
N GLY A 14 5.53 -3.82 8.80
CA GLY A 14 5.34 -4.32 7.44
C GLY A 14 6.26 -5.51 7.11
N PHE A 15 6.34 -5.88 5.83
CA PHE A 15 7.18 -7.01 5.39
C PHE A 15 8.61 -6.94 5.92
N GLY A 16 9.29 -5.80 5.75
CA GLY A 16 10.67 -5.63 6.19
C GLY A 16 10.84 -5.83 7.69
N GLY A 17 9.99 -5.18 8.51
CA GLY A 17 10.12 -5.23 9.95
C GLY A 17 9.69 -6.56 10.56
N LEU A 18 8.52 -7.08 10.20
CA LEU A 18 8.04 -8.35 10.72
C LEU A 18 9.01 -9.50 10.39
N TYR A 19 9.42 -9.63 9.11
CA TYR A 19 10.34 -10.70 8.72
C TYR A 19 11.72 -10.54 9.35
N THR A 20 12.19 -9.31 9.56
CA THR A 20 13.43 -9.06 10.32
C THR A 20 13.28 -9.52 11.78
N ALA A 21 12.18 -9.18 12.45
CA ALA A 21 11.91 -9.59 13.81
C ALA A 21 11.86 -11.12 13.96
N LEU A 22 11.10 -11.79 13.08
CA LEU A 22 10.99 -13.25 13.05
C LEU A 22 12.34 -13.91 12.75
N ARG A 23 13.11 -13.39 11.80
CA ARG A 23 14.42 -13.96 11.47
C ARG A 23 15.41 -13.80 12.61
N LEU A 24 15.46 -12.64 13.24
CA LEU A 24 16.32 -12.41 14.40
C LEU A 24 15.95 -13.31 15.59
N SER A 25 14.66 -13.56 15.82
CA SER A 25 14.20 -14.45 16.91
C SER A 25 14.66 -15.90 16.73
N GLN A 26 14.86 -16.35 15.49
CA GLN A 26 15.27 -17.72 15.13
C GLN A 26 16.79 -17.92 15.09
N LEU A 27 17.59 -16.88 15.25
CA LEU A 27 19.03 -17.03 15.26
C LEU A 27 19.50 -17.82 16.51
N PRO A 28 20.60 -18.59 16.41
CA PRO A 28 21.12 -19.41 17.49
C PRO A 28 21.85 -18.59 18.55
N TRP A 29 21.12 -17.64 19.16
CA TRP A 29 21.68 -16.83 20.25
C TRP A 29 22.03 -17.71 21.46
N THR A 30 23.20 -17.49 22.04
CA THR A 30 23.49 -18.01 23.38
C THR A 30 22.61 -17.28 24.39
N LYS A 31 22.34 -17.90 25.53
CA LYS A 31 21.52 -17.27 26.61
C LYS A 31 22.08 -15.92 27.07
N ALA A 32 23.40 -15.73 27.02
CA ALA A 32 24.06 -14.49 27.38
C ALA A 32 24.00 -13.40 26.29
N GLU A 33 23.87 -13.79 25.05
CA GLU A 33 23.91 -12.87 23.89
C GLU A 33 22.51 -12.57 23.31
N LYS A 34 21.47 -13.27 23.77
CA LYS A 34 20.10 -13.11 23.23
C LYS A 34 19.62 -11.67 23.47
N PRO A 35 19.41 -10.89 22.40
CA PRO A 35 18.92 -9.51 22.54
C PRO A 35 17.43 -9.49 22.90
N GLU A 36 17.00 -8.39 23.49
CA GLU A 36 15.59 -8.00 23.50
C GLU A 36 15.22 -7.46 22.10
N ILE A 37 14.31 -8.12 21.40
CA ILE A 37 13.83 -7.67 20.09
C ILE A 37 12.46 -7.00 20.29
N VAL A 38 12.35 -5.74 19.88
CA VAL A 38 11.13 -4.94 20.01
C VAL A 38 10.67 -4.53 18.62
N LEU A 39 9.48 -4.99 18.22
CA LEU A 39 8.79 -4.55 17.00
C LEU A 39 7.81 -3.44 17.36
N VAL A 40 7.94 -2.28 16.74
CA VAL A 40 7.08 -1.11 16.96
C VAL A 40 6.25 -0.84 15.70
N ASP A 41 4.94 -0.85 15.83
CA ASP A 41 3.99 -0.38 14.81
C ASP A 41 2.76 0.23 15.47
N GLN A 42 2.16 1.21 14.84
CA GLN A 42 0.92 1.83 15.35
C GLN A 42 -0.31 0.93 15.18
N ARG A 43 -0.29 0.01 14.21
CA ARG A 43 -1.37 -0.95 13.93
C ARG A 43 -1.16 -2.22 14.76
N ASP A 44 -2.25 -2.90 15.05
CA ASP A 44 -2.27 -4.20 15.75
C ASP A 44 -2.05 -5.39 14.82
N ARG A 45 -2.03 -5.15 13.48
CA ARG A 45 -2.06 -6.19 12.46
C ARG A 45 -1.01 -5.98 11.39
N PHE A 46 -0.43 -7.09 10.96
CA PHE A 46 0.31 -7.15 9.71
C PHE A 46 -0.68 -7.15 8.54
N VAL A 47 -0.37 -6.41 7.49
CA VAL A 47 -1.18 -6.39 6.26
C VAL A 47 -0.38 -7.03 5.14
N PHE A 48 -0.90 -8.13 4.61
CA PHE A 48 -0.35 -8.75 3.41
C PHE A 48 -0.91 -8.03 2.18
N SER A 49 -0.31 -6.87 1.88
CA SER A 49 -0.81 -5.95 0.85
C SER A 49 -1.04 -6.55 -0.54
N PRO A 50 -0.30 -7.60 -1.00
CA PRO A 50 -0.61 -8.26 -2.26
C PRO A 50 -1.99 -8.93 -2.32
N LEU A 51 -2.64 -9.18 -1.20
CA LEU A 51 -3.97 -9.79 -1.12
C LEU A 51 -5.10 -8.78 -0.83
N LEU A 52 -4.81 -7.47 -0.84
CA LEU A 52 -5.85 -6.44 -0.66
C LEU A 52 -6.87 -6.43 -1.80
N TYR A 53 -6.47 -6.89 -2.97
CA TYR A 53 -7.36 -6.97 -4.15
C TYR A 53 -8.47 -7.99 -3.95
N GLU A 54 -8.15 -9.14 -3.36
CA GLU A 54 -9.08 -10.21 -3.03
C GLU A 54 -10.07 -9.79 -1.93
N LEU A 55 -9.66 -8.87 -1.06
CA LEU A 55 -10.56 -8.27 -0.08
C LEU A 55 -11.63 -7.41 -0.76
N VAL A 56 -11.22 -6.59 -1.75
CA VAL A 56 -12.14 -5.74 -2.52
C VAL A 56 -13.13 -6.56 -3.35
N THR A 57 -12.72 -7.72 -3.87
CA THR A 57 -13.60 -8.60 -4.65
C THR A 57 -14.40 -9.58 -3.79
N GLY A 58 -14.16 -9.60 -2.46
CA GLY A 58 -14.84 -10.50 -1.53
C GLY A 58 -14.35 -11.95 -1.59
N GLU A 59 -13.25 -12.23 -2.28
CA GLU A 59 -12.63 -13.56 -2.36
C GLU A 59 -11.96 -13.95 -1.04
N LEU A 60 -11.44 -12.97 -0.29
CA LEU A 60 -10.82 -13.14 1.03
C LEU A 60 -11.46 -12.22 2.07
N GLN A 61 -11.35 -12.62 3.32
CA GLN A 61 -11.80 -11.84 4.47
C GLN A 61 -10.62 -11.09 5.11
N SER A 62 -10.92 -10.04 5.88
CA SER A 62 -9.88 -9.19 6.48
C SER A 62 -8.91 -9.94 7.40
N TRP A 63 -9.35 -10.96 8.13
CA TRP A 63 -8.47 -11.76 8.99
C TRP A 63 -7.50 -12.65 8.21
N GLU A 64 -7.83 -13.03 6.96
CA GLU A 64 -6.93 -13.79 6.08
C GLU A 64 -5.82 -12.90 5.51
N VAL A 65 -6.15 -11.63 5.25
CA VAL A 65 -5.23 -10.64 4.68
C VAL A 65 -4.43 -9.91 5.76
N ALA A 66 -4.96 -9.82 6.98
CA ALA A 66 -4.36 -9.06 8.06
C ALA A 66 -4.42 -9.79 9.40
N PRO A 67 -3.57 -10.79 9.59
CA PRO A 67 -3.43 -11.46 10.88
C PRO A 67 -2.84 -10.51 11.95
N PRO A 68 -3.29 -10.64 13.23
CA PRO A 68 -2.78 -9.80 14.32
C PRO A 68 -1.32 -10.15 14.64
N TYR A 69 -0.55 -9.13 15.07
CA TYR A 69 0.83 -9.36 15.49
C TYR A 69 0.95 -10.29 16.70
N GLU A 70 -0.05 -10.30 17.57
CA GLU A 70 -0.09 -11.21 18.72
C GLU A 70 0.04 -12.67 18.30
N GLU A 71 -0.70 -13.07 17.26
CA GLU A 71 -0.63 -14.44 16.71
C GLU A 71 0.70 -14.69 15.97
N LEU A 72 1.12 -13.74 15.14
CA LEU A 72 2.35 -13.89 14.32
C LEU A 72 3.63 -13.95 15.17
N LEU A 73 3.63 -13.31 16.34
CA LEU A 73 4.79 -13.24 17.22
C LEU A 73 4.71 -14.22 18.39
N GLU A 74 3.65 -15.03 18.47
CA GLU A 74 3.50 -16.02 19.51
C GLU A 74 4.72 -16.99 19.56
N ASN A 75 5.22 -17.26 20.76
CA ASN A 75 6.37 -18.14 21.00
C ASN A 75 7.71 -17.70 20.35
N THR A 76 7.81 -16.50 19.77
CA THR A 76 9.06 -15.97 19.17
C THR A 76 9.97 -15.29 20.19
N GLY A 77 9.38 -14.76 21.27
CA GLY A 77 10.08 -13.90 22.24
C GLY A 77 10.31 -12.47 21.75
N VAL A 78 9.74 -12.09 20.61
CA VAL A 78 9.70 -10.70 20.14
C VAL A 78 8.64 -9.94 20.93
N ARG A 79 9.02 -8.79 21.49
CA ARG A 79 8.08 -7.89 22.15
C ARG A 79 7.42 -6.97 21.12
N PHE A 80 6.12 -7.04 21.02
CA PHE A 80 5.36 -6.08 20.22
C PHE A 80 5.03 -4.82 21.03
N CYS A 81 5.24 -3.65 20.43
CA CYS A 81 4.92 -2.35 20.97
C CYS A 81 3.97 -1.64 20.00
N GLN A 82 2.67 -1.66 20.32
CA GLN A 82 1.65 -1.02 19.49
C GLN A 82 1.62 0.48 19.80
N LYS A 83 2.51 1.22 19.16
CA LYS A 83 2.60 2.69 19.30
C LYS A 83 3.11 3.31 18.01
N ALA A 84 2.72 4.56 17.78
CA ALA A 84 3.25 5.35 16.68
C ALA A 84 4.60 5.98 17.09
N VAL A 85 5.55 5.96 16.17
CA VAL A 85 6.84 6.64 16.31
C VAL A 85 6.66 8.12 16.01
N ALA A 86 7.16 8.98 16.89
CA ALA A 86 7.14 10.42 16.70
C ALA A 86 8.47 10.96 16.18
N ASN A 87 9.60 10.41 16.66
CA ASN A 87 10.93 10.84 16.26
C ASN A 87 11.98 9.78 16.63
N VAL A 88 13.12 9.82 15.95
CA VAL A 88 14.29 8.99 16.26
C VAL A 88 15.50 9.89 16.53
N ASP A 89 15.99 9.85 17.75
CA ASP A 89 17.27 10.48 18.14
C ASP A 89 18.40 9.46 17.98
N ILE A 90 19.20 9.64 16.93
CA ILE A 90 20.30 8.73 16.58
C ILE A 90 21.48 8.92 17.55
N GLU A 91 21.71 10.14 18.03
CA GLU A 91 22.85 10.45 18.91
C GLU A 91 22.64 9.85 20.31
N SER A 92 21.46 10.03 20.88
CA SER A 92 21.11 9.46 22.21
C SER A 92 20.63 8.01 22.10
N LYS A 93 20.45 7.47 20.90
CA LYS A 93 19.90 6.13 20.62
C LYS A 93 18.53 5.92 21.26
N GLN A 94 17.62 6.85 21.02
CA GLN A 94 16.25 6.82 21.53
C GLN A 94 15.24 6.90 20.40
N VAL A 95 14.17 6.12 20.52
CA VAL A 95 12.95 6.26 19.74
C VAL A 95 11.91 6.94 20.61
N GLN A 96 11.41 8.09 20.17
CA GLN A 96 10.33 8.81 20.83
C GLN A 96 8.99 8.34 20.26
N LEU A 97 8.05 8.00 21.11
CA LEU A 97 6.72 7.56 20.77
C LEU A 97 5.72 8.71 20.91
N GLN A 98 4.62 8.67 20.15
CA GLN A 98 3.65 9.77 20.13
C GLN A 98 2.96 10.02 21.48
N ASP A 99 2.92 9.03 22.37
CA ASP A 99 2.36 9.18 23.73
C ASP A 99 3.36 9.76 24.75
N GLY A 100 4.56 10.14 24.30
CA GLY A 100 5.62 10.73 25.12
C GLY A 100 6.56 9.71 25.77
N GLU A 101 6.33 8.40 25.62
CA GLU A 101 7.29 7.39 26.05
C GLU A 101 8.50 7.33 25.12
N SER A 102 9.63 6.82 25.62
CA SER A 102 10.86 6.63 24.86
C SER A 102 11.39 5.21 25.00
N LEU A 103 11.92 4.67 23.91
CA LEU A 103 12.60 3.37 23.86
C LEU A 103 14.08 3.57 23.54
N ASN A 104 14.97 3.19 24.47
CA ASN A 104 16.40 3.13 24.19
C ASN A 104 16.70 1.90 23.33
N TYR A 105 17.71 1.99 22.45
CA TYR A 105 18.16 0.89 21.62
C TYR A 105 19.68 0.83 21.50
N ASP A 106 20.21 -0.38 21.28
CA ASP A 106 21.61 -0.60 20.89
C ASP A 106 21.73 -0.72 19.36
N ARG A 107 20.72 -1.29 18.74
CA ARG A 107 20.59 -1.41 17.28
C ARG A 107 19.19 -0.99 16.84
N LEU A 108 19.12 -0.31 15.70
CA LEU A 108 17.87 0.18 15.11
C LEU A 108 17.71 -0.37 13.69
N VAL A 109 16.50 -0.80 13.37
CA VAL A 109 16.07 -1.16 12.02
C VAL A 109 14.92 -0.25 11.62
N LEU A 110 15.10 0.53 10.57
CA LEU A 110 14.06 1.36 9.96
C LEU A 110 13.34 0.56 8.87
N ALA A 111 12.10 0.19 9.12
CA ALA A 111 11.26 -0.61 8.22
C ALA A 111 9.85 -0.03 8.08
N MET A 112 9.72 1.29 8.22
CA MET A 112 8.43 2.00 8.27
C MET A 112 7.72 2.10 6.91
N GLY A 113 8.33 1.57 5.86
CA GLY A 113 7.76 1.57 4.51
C GLY A 113 7.65 2.97 3.93
N GLY A 114 6.54 3.26 3.30
CA GLY A 114 6.25 4.56 2.71
C GLY A 114 4.76 4.74 2.53
N GLU A 115 4.37 5.90 2.05
CA GLU A 115 2.99 6.29 1.76
C GLU A 115 2.79 6.57 0.27
N THR A 116 1.54 6.59 -0.16
CA THR A 116 1.18 7.03 -1.51
C THR A 116 1.00 8.55 -1.50
N PRO A 117 1.85 9.32 -2.21
CA PRO A 117 1.72 10.78 -2.24
C PRO A 117 0.49 11.17 -3.06
N LEU A 118 -0.42 11.93 -2.44
CA LEU A 118 -1.62 12.48 -3.09
C LEU A 118 -1.49 13.98 -3.40
N ASP A 119 -0.36 14.57 -3.09
CA ASP A 119 -0.04 16.00 -3.32
C ASP A 119 0.70 16.24 -4.65
N LEU A 120 0.86 15.21 -5.48
CA LEU A 120 1.56 15.31 -6.76
C LEU A 120 0.75 16.05 -7.84
N VAL A 121 -0.57 16.03 -7.72
CA VAL A 121 -1.50 16.58 -8.71
C VAL A 121 -2.62 17.33 -7.99
N PRO A 122 -3.02 18.52 -8.45
CA PRO A 122 -4.15 19.27 -7.91
C PRO A 122 -5.41 18.40 -7.84
N GLY A 123 -6.07 18.38 -6.68
CA GLY A 123 -7.29 17.63 -6.41
C GLY A 123 -7.12 16.14 -6.12
N ALA A 124 -5.92 15.56 -6.26
CA ALA A 124 -5.72 14.14 -5.97
C ALA A 124 -5.96 13.81 -4.50
N ALA A 125 -5.58 14.69 -3.58
CA ALA A 125 -5.81 14.48 -2.14
C ALA A 125 -7.30 14.47 -1.75
N ASP A 126 -8.14 15.20 -2.48
CA ASP A 126 -9.57 15.34 -2.19
C ASP A 126 -10.43 14.30 -2.93
N TYR A 127 -10.06 13.93 -4.16
CA TYR A 127 -10.91 13.20 -5.08
C TYR A 127 -10.33 11.86 -5.56
N ALA A 128 -9.08 11.54 -5.26
CA ALA A 128 -8.50 10.25 -5.61
C ALA A 128 -8.38 9.34 -4.38
N LEU A 129 -8.63 8.04 -4.58
CA LEU A 129 -8.53 7.03 -3.56
C LEU A 129 -7.20 6.27 -3.71
N PRO A 130 -6.28 6.32 -2.72
CA PRO A 130 -5.10 5.48 -2.72
C PRO A 130 -5.48 4.03 -2.45
N PHE A 131 -4.58 3.10 -2.82
CA PHE A 131 -4.80 1.67 -2.56
C PHE A 131 -3.53 1.03 -1.98
N ARG A 132 -3.41 1.05 -0.66
CA ARG A 132 -2.23 0.56 0.06
C ARG A 132 -2.53 -0.06 1.41
N THR A 133 -3.63 0.33 2.05
CA THR A 133 -4.01 -0.11 3.40
C THR A 133 -5.34 -0.85 3.38
N ILE A 134 -5.63 -1.58 4.45
CA ILE A 134 -6.98 -2.18 4.64
C ILE A 134 -8.06 -1.10 4.62
N GLY A 135 -7.80 0.05 5.24
CA GLY A 135 -8.73 1.18 5.21
C GLY A 135 -9.03 1.67 3.80
N ASP A 136 -8.03 1.64 2.91
CA ASP A 136 -8.23 1.98 1.49
C ASP A 136 -9.10 0.93 0.79
N ALA A 137 -8.85 -0.35 1.07
CA ALA A 137 -9.64 -1.44 0.49
C ALA A 137 -11.12 -1.35 0.91
N TYR A 138 -11.41 -1.07 2.18
CA TYR A 138 -12.78 -0.87 2.65
C TYR A 138 -13.44 0.38 2.06
N ARG A 139 -12.70 1.49 1.93
CA ARG A 139 -13.22 2.68 1.26
C ARG A 139 -13.54 2.42 -0.20
N LEU A 140 -12.67 1.68 -0.89
CA LEU A 140 -12.90 1.28 -2.28
C LEU A 140 -14.13 0.37 -2.38
N GLU A 141 -14.25 -0.64 -1.53
CA GLU A 141 -15.39 -1.55 -1.51
C GLU A 141 -16.72 -0.80 -1.32
N GLU A 142 -16.77 0.13 -0.35
CA GLU A 142 -17.96 0.95 -0.10
C GLU A 142 -18.31 1.84 -1.29
N GLN A 143 -17.33 2.49 -1.93
CA GLN A 143 -17.59 3.29 -3.12
C GLN A 143 -18.05 2.44 -4.30
N LEU A 144 -17.46 1.26 -4.51
CA LEU A 144 -17.91 0.34 -5.55
C LEU A 144 -19.35 -0.11 -5.32
N ARG A 145 -19.71 -0.45 -4.08
CA ARG A 145 -21.09 -0.83 -3.71
C ARG A 145 -22.08 0.29 -4.03
N GLN A 146 -21.77 1.55 -3.68
CA GLN A 146 -22.59 2.70 -3.99
C GLN A 146 -22.75 2.91 -5.52
N LEU A 147 -21.68 2.73 -6.27
CA LEU A 147 -21.70 2.81 -7.74
C LEU A 147 -22.50 1.65 -8.37
N GLU A 148 -22.39 0.44 -7.82
CA GLU A 148 -23.16 -0.73 -8.26
C GLU A 148 -24.67 -0.58 -8.00
N GLU A 149 -25.05 0.06 -6.88
CA GLU A 149 -26.45 0.35 -6.53
C GLU A 149 -27.04 1.57 -7.27
N SER A 150 -26.18 2.37 -7.93
CA SER A 150 -26.64 3.56 -8.66
C SER A 150 -27.37 3.20 -9.96
N ASP A 151 -28.27 4.10 -10.40
CA ASP A 151 -29.01 3.99 -11.67
C ASP A 151 -28.14 4.29 -12.91
N ARG A 152 -26.81 4.34 -12.76
CA ARG A 152 -25.88 4.62 -13.86
C ARG A 152 -25.78 3.42 -14.80
N ASP A 153 -25.93 3.69 -16.07
CA ASP A 153 -25.79 2.68 -17.11
C ASP A 153 -24.34 2.14 -17.18
N LYS A 154 -23.37 3.04 -17.04
CA LYS A 154 -21.94 2.75 -16.99
C LYS A 154 -21.24 3.54 -15.89
N VAL A 155 -20.37 2.86 -15.16
CA VAL A 155 -19.46 3.45 -14.16
C VAL A 155 -18.11 3.70 -14.80
N ARG A 156 -17.58 4.91 -14.69
CA ARG A 156 -16.30 5.33 -15.28
C ARG A 156 -15.25 5.39 -14.19
N ILE A 157 -14.25 4.51 -14.28
CA ILE A 157 -13.17 4.44 -13.30
C ILE A 157 -11.83 4.72 -14.01
N ALA A 158 -11.06 5.65 -13.49
CA ALA A 158 -9.68 5.88 -13.90
C ALA A 158 -8.73 5.33 -12.83
N ILE A 159 -7.78 4.51 -13.25
CA ILE A 159 -6.70 4.01 -12.41
C ILE A 159 -5.41 4.68 -12.89
N VAL A 160 -4.76 5.42 -12.02
CA VAL A 160 -3.54 6.15 -12.33
C VAL A 160 -2.32 5.34 -11.88
N GLY A 161 -1.47 4.99 -12.84
CA GLY A 161 -0.28 4.15 -12.68
C GLY A 161 -0.48 2.72 -13.15
N ALA A 162 0.26 2.32 -14.18
CA ALA A 162 0.23 0.96 -14.74
C ALA A 162 1.40 0.09 -14.23
N GLY A 163 1.75 0.24 -12.95
CA GLY A 163 2.56 -0.71 -12.19
C GLY A 163 1.75 -1.95 -11.82
N TYR A 164 2.34 -2.84 -11.00
CA TYR A 164 1.65 -4.06 -10.55
C TYR A 164 0.29 -3.76 -9.91
N SER A 165 0.23 -2.80 -8.99
CA SER A 165 -1.01 -2.45 -8.29
C SER A 165 -2.12 -1.98 -9.23
N GLY A 166 -1.81 -1.10 -10.17
CA GLY A 166 -2.81 -0.60 -11.11
C GLY A 166 -3.30 -1.67 -12.08
N VAL A 167 -2.41 -2.53 -12.58
CA VAL A 167 -2.76 -3.63 -13.47
C VAL A 167 -3.65 -4.65 -12.75
N GLU A 168 -3.31 -5.03 -11.52
CA GLU A 168 -4.10 -5.96 -10.71
C GLU A 168 -5.48 -5.40 -10.38
N LEU A 169 -5.55 -4.14 -9.91
CA LEU A 169 -6.83 -3.46 -9.69
C LEU A 169 -7.69 -3.41 -10.95
N ALA A 170 -7.10 -3.05 -12.10
CA ALA A 170 -7.84 -2.97 -13.35
C ALA A 170 -8.45 -4.33 -13.74
N CYS A 171 -7.70 -5.42 -13.61
CA CYS A 171 -8.21 -6.75 -13.88
C CYS A 171 -9.33 -7.15 -12.90
N LYS A 172 -9.10 -6.97 -11.59
CA LYS A 172 -10.07 -7.33 -10.55
C LYS A 172 -11.37 -6.53 -10.64
N LEU A 173 -11.28 -5.22 -10.92
CA LEU A 173 -12.46 -4.37 -11.08
C LEU A 173 -13.22 -4.68 -12.37
N ALA A 174 -12.53 -5.00 -13.46
CA ALA A 174 -13.17 -5.45 -14.69
C ALA A 174 -13.93 -6.76 -14.46
N ASP A 175 -13.32 -7.72 -13.76
CA ASP A 175 -13.97 -9.01 -13.45
C ASP A 175 -15.18 -8.84 -12.51
N ARG A 176 -15.11 -7.93 -11.51
CA ARG A 176 -16.20 -7.66 -10.58
C ARG A 176 -17.39 -6.93 -11.23
N LEU A 177 -17.11 -5.87 -12.02
CA LEU A 177 -18.13 -4.97 -12.52
C LEU A 177 -18.65 -5.35 -13.92
N GLY A 178 -17.90 -6.19 -14.63
CA GLY A 178 -18.26 -6.68 -15.97
C GLY A 178 -18.57 -5.56 -16.95
N ASP A 179 -19.65 -5.72 -17.73
CA ASP A 179 -20.06 -4.76 -18.75
C ASP A 179 -20.53 -3.40 -18.19
N ARG A 180 -20.75 -3.27 -16.89
CA ARG A 180 -21.17 -2.00 -16.27
C ARG A 180 -20.04 -0.99 -16.11
N VAL A 181 -18.77 -1.38 -16.29
CA VAL A 181 -17.65 -0.49 -16.08
C VAL A 181 -16.98 -0.05 -17.38
N ARG A 182 -16.48 1.19 -17.37
CA ARG A 182 -15.49 1.70 -18.33
C ARG A 182 -14.23 2.01 -17.57
N LEU A 183 -13.25 1.12 -17.66
CA LEU A 183 -11.97 1.26 -17.00
C LEU A 183 -10.94 1.90 -17.92
N ARG A 184 -10.26 2.92 -17.40
CA ARG A 184 -9.07 3.51 -18.00
C ARG A 184 -7.89 3.29 -17.07
N LEU A 185 -6.78 2.82 -17.61
CA LEU A 185 -5.51 2.70 -16.92
C LEU A 185 -4.54 3.72 -17.52
N VAL A 186 -4.22 4.77 -16.75
CA VAL A 186 -3.41 5.93 -17.17
C VAL A 186 -1.97 5.72 -16.74
N GLU A 187 -1.02 5.83 -17.68
CA GLU A 187 0.39 5.63 -17.44
C GLU A 187 1.23 6.69 -18.19
N GLN A 188 2.13 7.35 -17.48
CA GLN A 188 3.00 8.38 -18.05
C GLN A 188 4.08 7.83 -18.99
N THR A 189 4.41 6.54 -18.87
CA THR A 189 5.41 5.90 -19.73
C THR A 189 4.77 5.24 -20.95
N ASP A 190 5.60 4.81 -21.88
CA ASP A 190 5.18 4.16 -23.13
C ASP A 190 4.73 2.70 -22.98
N GLN A 191 4.78 2.15 -21.75
CA GLN A 191 4.44 0.75 -21.49
C GLN A 191 4.01 0.50 -20.05
N ILE A 192 3.14 -0.49 -19.86
CA ILE A 192 2.77 -1.01 -18.54
C ILE A 192 3.92 -1.81 -17.93
N LEU A 193 3.95 -1.97 -16.60
CA LEU A 193 4.91 -2.82 -15.88
C LEU A 193 6.37 -2.62 -16.34
N ARG A 194 6.83 -1.40 -16.50
CA ARG A 194 8.11 -1.03 -17.13
C ARG A 194 9.33 -1.80 -16.57
N SER A 195 9.34 -2.09 -15.28
CA SER A 195 10.43 -2.83 -14.62
C SER A 195 10.31 -4.36 -14.74
N SER A 196 9.25 -4.86 -15.37
CA SER A 196 8.96 -6.29 -15.49
C SER A 196 9.57 -6.90 -16.77
N PRO A 197 9.88 -8.20 -16.78
CA PRO A 197 10.26 -8.91 -18.00
C PRO A 197 9.20 -8.80 -19.11
N THR A 198 9.62 -8.82 -20.37
CA THR A 198 8.74 -8.62 -21.55
C THR A 198 7.55 -9.59 -21.55
N HIS A 199 7.78 -10.87 -21.26
CA HIS A 199 6.73 -11.88 -21.26
C HIS A 199 5.62 -11.59 -20.22
N ASN A 200 5.99 -11.00 -19.05
CA ASN A 200 5.00 -10.59 -18.04
C ASN A 200 4.19 -9.40 -18.55
N ARG A 201 4.83 -8.42 -19.19
CA ARG A 201 4.14 -7.27 -19.77
C ARG A 201 3.15 -7.69 -20.86
N GLU A 202 3.57 -8.58 -21.76
CA GLU A 202 2.70 -9.11 -22.83
C GLU A 202 1.52 -9.90 -22.26
N ALA A 203 1.73 -10.69 -21.20
CA ALA A 203 0.66 -11.41 -20.53
C ALA A 203 -0.33 -10.45 -19.86
N ALA A 204 0.16 -9.42 -19.17
CA ALA A 204 -0.66 -8.40 -18.54
C ALA A 204 -1.45 -7.57 -19.57
N ASP A 205 -0.81 -7.17 -20.68
CA ASP A 205 -1.47 -6.43 -21.76
C ASP A 205 -2.64 -7.24 -22.35
N LYS A 206 -2.42 -8.51 -22.66
CA LYS A 206 -3.48 -9.43 -23.11
C LYS A 206 -4.61 -9.57 -22.10
N ALA A 207 -4.28 -9.64 -20.80
CA ALA A 207 -5.27 -9.74 -19.73
C ALA A 207 -6.13 -8.48 -19.63
N LEU A 208 -5.54 -7.29 -19.76
CA LEU A 208 -6.23 -6.01 -19.76
C LEU A 208 -7.11 -5.86 -21.02
N GLN A 209 -6.56 -6.17 -22.20
CA GLN A 209 -7.29 -6.10 -23.47
C GLN A 209 -8.51 -7.04 -23.50
N SER A 210 -8.36 -8.29 -23.02
CA SER A 210 -9.46 -9.25 -22.97
C SER A 210 -10.61 -8.82 -22.05
N ARG A 211 -10.35 -7.90 -21.11
CA ARG A 211 -11.32 -7.31 -20.18
C ARG A 211 -11.85 -5.94 -20.63
N GLY A 212 -11.44 -5.47 -21.80
CA GLY A 212 -11.87 -4.17 -22.33
C GLY A 212 -11.32 -2.96 -21.56
N VAL A 213 -10.21 -3.12 -20.85
CA VAL A 213 -9.54 -2.00 -20.15
C VAL A 213 -8.86 -1.10 -21.18
N TRP A 214 -9.16 0.18 -21.12
CA TRP A 214 -8.54 1.17 -22.01
C TRP A 214 -7.20 1.61 -21.43
N LEU A 215 -6.13 1.51 -22.23
CA LEU A 215 -4.77 1.94 -21.85
C LEU A 215 -4.48 3.33 -22.42
N ASP A 216 -4.25 4.30 -21.54
CA ASP A 216 -3.76 5.64 -21.86
C ASP A 216 -2.26 5.72 -21.52
N LEU A 217 -1.40 5.28 -22.42
CA LEU A 217 0.05 5.35 -22.29
C LEU A 217 0.57 6.74 -22.69
N GLU A 218 1.81 7.07 -22.28
CA GLU A 218 2.42 8.40 -22.50
C GLU A 218 1.53 9.55 -22.03
N THR A 219 0.66 9.29 -21.05
CA THR A 219 -0.40 10.19 -20.59
C THR A 219 -0.18 10.56 -19.12
N THR A 220 -0.19 11.87 -18.82
CA THR A 220 -0.10 12.39 -17.45
C THR A 220 -1.45 12.87 -16.97
N VAL A 221 -1.62 12.89 -15.65
CA VAL A 221 -2.77 13.52 -15.00
C VAL A 221 -2.39 14.94 -14.60
N ASP A 222 -3.15 15.92 -15.07
CA ASP A 222 -2.90 17.34 -14.77
C ASP A 222 -3.71 17.82 -13.57
N ALA A 223 -4.96 17.35 -13.41
CA ALA A 223 -5.83 17.69 -12.30
C ALA A 223 -6.94 16.64 -12.11
N ILE A 224 -7.48 16.56 -10.90
CA ILE A 224 -8.63 15.74 -10.55
C ILE A 224 -9.67 16.64 -9.86
N ALA A 225 -10.93 16.50 -10.25
CA ALA A 225 -12.06 17.15 -9.61
C ALA A 225 -13.10 16.09 -9.20
N GLU A 226 -14.20 16.49 -8.58
CA GLU A 226 -15.21 15.59 -8.02
C GLU A 226 -15.75 14.57 -9.03
N ASP A 227 -15.92 14.99 -10.29
CA ASP A 227 -16.54 14.19 -11.35
C ASP A 227 -15.75 14.17 -12.67
N THR A 228 -14.54 14.73 -12.67
CA THR A 228 -13.68 14.83 -13.87
C THR A 228 -12.21 14.58 -13.56
N ILE A 229 -11.49 14.09 -14.57
CA ILE A 229 -10.03 13.99 -14.58
C ILE A 229 -9.49 14.64 -15.85
N SER A 230 -8.46 15.48 -15.70
CA SER A 230 -7.76 16.14 -16.81
C SER A 230 -6.49 15.37 -17.15
N LEU A 231 -6.38 14.94 -18.39
CA LEU A 231 -5.31 14.11 -18.91
C LEU A 231 -4.55 14.84 -20.01
N SER A 232 -3.22 14.78 -19.99
CA SER A 232 -2.35 15.35 -21.02
C SER A 232 -1.62 14.25 -21.80
N TYR A 233 -1.76 14.28 -23.11
CA TYR A 233 -1.06 13.42 -24.07
C TYR A 233 -0.43 14.27 -25.17
N LYS A 234 0.87 14.17 -25.35
CA LYS A 234 1.65 14.91 -26.36
C LYS A 234 1.35 16.42 -26.43
N GLY A 235 1.12 17.03 -25.26
CA GLY A 235 0.87 18.47 -25.12
C GLY A 235 -0.58 18.89 -25.36
N ALA A 236 -1.49 17.96 -25.65
CA ALA A 236 -2.92 18.22 -25.67
C ALA A 236 -3.56 17.75 -24.36
N THR A 237 -4.34 18.61 -23.72
CA THR A 237 -5.07 18.29 -22.49
C THR A 237 -6.55 18.05 -22.82
N ASP A 238 -7.10 16.99 -22.29
CA ASP A 238 -8.53 16.65 -22.36
C ASP A 238 -9.08 16.43 -20.95
N THR A 239 -10.26 16.95 -20.68
CA THR A 239 -10.95 16.76 -19.39
C THR A 239 -12.14 15.84 -19.62
N ILE A 240 -12.09 14.68 -19.00
CA ILE A 240 -13.09 13.62 -19.19
C ILE A 240 -13.86 13.34 -17.89
N PRO A 241 -15.13 12.94 -17.98
CA PRO A 241 -15.91 12.57 -16.81
C PRO A 241 -15.42 11.26 -16.21
N VAL A 242 -15.40 11.22 -14.87
CA VAL A 242 -15.01 10.05 -14.06
C VAL A 242 -15.91 9.95 -12.84
N ASP A 243 -16.19 8.74 -12.38
CA ASP A 243 -17.00 8.48 -11.19
C ASP A 243 -16.13 8.02 -10.00
N LEU A 244 -14.91 7.52 -10.28
CA LEU A 244 -13.92 7.12 -9.29
C LEU A 244 -12.52 7.20 -9.88
N VAL A 245 -11.58 7.78 -9.13
CA VAL A 245 -10.16 7.80 -9.45
C VAL A 245 -9.39 6.98 -8.41
N LEU A 246 -8.64 5.97 -8.86
CA LEU A 246 -7.74 5.18 -8.03
C LEU A 246 -6.30 5.61 -8.28
N TRP A 247 -5.59 5.95 -7.21
CA TRP A 247 -4.24 6.49 -7.29
C TRP A 247 -3.21 5.45 -6.81
N THR A 248 -2.45 4.88 -7.74
CA THR A 248 -1.46 3.83 -7.44
C THR A 248 -0.02 4.26 -7.73
N VAL A 249 0.21 5.55 -7.99
CA VAL A 249 1.53 6.09 -8.35
C VAL A 249 2.27 6.67 -7.16
N GLY A 250 3.57 6.47 -7.23
CA GLY A 250 4.53 7.03 -6.28
C GLY A 250 4.63 6.22 -4.98
N THR A 251 5.77 6.39 -4.35
CA THR A 251 6.01 5.97 -2.96
C THR A 251 6.90 7.02 -2.35
N ARG A 252 6.44 7.62 -1.27
CA ARG A 252 7.23 8.54 -0.44
C ARG A 252 7.62 7.80 0.83
N VAL A 253 8.89 7.88 1.21
CA VAL A 253 9.35 7.35 2.50
C VAL A 253 8.72 8.19 3.60
N ASN A 254 8.25 7.54 4.67
CA ASN A 254 7.75 8.24 5.84
C ASN A 254 8.87 9.06 6.48
N GLU A 255 8.61 10.33 6.75
CA GLU A 255 9.51 11.20 7.50
C GLU A 255 9.36 10.95 9.00
N VAL A 256 10.50 10.75 9.70
CA VAL A 256 10.57 10.50 11.15
C VAL A 256 11.74 11.25 11.76
#